data_d9e8eb1243d006225b9c28d9231adae2
#
_entry.id   d9e8eb1243d006225b9c28d9231adae2
#
_cell.length_a   1.000
_cell.length_b   1.000
_cell.length_c   1.000
_cell.angle_alpha   90.00
_cell.angle_beta   90.00
_cell.angle_gamma   90.00
#
_symmetry.space_group_name_H-M   'P 1'
#
loop_
_entity.id
_entity.type
_entity.pdbx_description
1 polymer ?
#
loop_
_entity_poly.entity_id
_entity_poly.type
_entity_poly.pdbx_seq_one_letter_code
_entity_poly.pdbx_strand_id
1 'polypeptide(L)'
;MNYIKNIGEKSVKAFENLKNVEHSKIKKALKEYASLVKKNKLKILKENSKDIKKAKRKKLIDRLILNSVKINQIISSIKAIEKFKNPIGQVLSKWKRSNKLKIEKVSIPIGVICVIYESRPNVTADVAALCLKSGNSVIL
;
A
#
# COMPACT_ATOMS: atom_id res chain seq x y z
N MET A 1 25.06 3.12 -7.97
CA MET A 1 24.75 1.70 -7.77
C MET A 1 24.37 1.33 -6.33
N ASN A 2 24.88 2.05 -5.33
CA ASN A 2 24.66 1.76 -3.90
C ASN A 2 23.22 2.10 -3.39
N TYR A 3 22.54 3.11 -3.96
CA TYR A 3 21.25 3.59 -3.49
C TYR A 3 20.12 2.56 -3.74
N ILE A 4 19.99 2.04 -4.95
CA ILE A 4 18.95 1.06 -5.32
C ILE A 4 19.14 -0.24 -4.55
N LYS A 5 20.39 -0.71 -4.41
CA LYS A 5 20.71 -1.89 -3.60
C LYS A 5 20.25 -1.71 -2.15
N ASN A 6 20.55 -0.55 -1.55
CA ASN A 6 20.14 -0.24 -0.17
C ASN A 6 18.62 -0.22 0.00
N ILE A 7 17.86 0.37 -0.96
CA ILE A 7 16.40 0.35 -0.93
C ILE A 7 15.89 -1.11 -1.00
N GLY A 8 16.44 -1.91 -1.91
CA GLY A 8 16.08 -3.32 -2.04
C GLY A 8 16.29 -4.11 -0.75
N GLU A 9 17.47 -4.00 -0.15
CA GLU A 9 17.82 -4.67 1.10
C GLU A 9 16.90 -4.23 2.26
N LYS A 10 16.62 -2.93 2.39
CA LYS A 10 15.68 -2.41 3.39
C LYS A 10 14.26 -2.93 3.17
N SER A 11 13.83 -3.05 1.91
CA SER A 11 12.50 -3.55 1.58
C SER A 11 12.35 -5.04 1.88
N VAL A 12 13.38 -5.84 1.63
CA VAL A 12 13.42 -7.26 2.01
C VAL A 12 13.34 -7.39 3.53
N LYS A 13 14.17 -6.64 4.27
CA LYS A 13 14.14 -6.66 5.74
C LYS A 13 12.77 -6.21 6.29
N ALA A 14 12.15 -5.21 5.69
CA ALA A 14 10.80 -4.77 6.06
C ALA A 14 9.76 -5.87 5.82
N PHE A 15 9.86 -6.59 4.69
CA PHE A 15 8.99 -7.72 4.40
C PHE A 15 9.15 -8.84 5.43
N GLU A 16 10.39 -9.23 5.77
CA GLU A 16 10.65 -10.27 6.77
C GLU A 16 10.05 -9.89 8.14
N ASN A 17 10.18 -8.63 8.55
CA ASN A 17 9.56 -8.15 9.78
C ASN A 17 8.02 -8.20 9.71
N LEU A 18 7.45 -7.87 8.54
CA LEU A 18 6.00 -7.81 8.35
C LEU A 18 5.33 -9.20 8.43
N LYS A 19 6.03 -10.27 8.07
CA LYS A 19 5.54 -11.66 8.17
C LYS A 19 5.04 -12.01 9.57
N ASN A 20 5.68 -11.45 10.60
CA ASN A 20 5.40 -11.75 12.00
C ASN A 20 4.41 -10.76 12.65
N VAL A 21 3.86 -9.82 11.87
CA VAL A 21 2.93 -8.82 12.37
C VAL A 21 1.51 -9.34 12.35
N GLU A 22 0.86 -9.34 13.51
CA GLU A 22 -0.55 -9.70 13.62
C GLU A 22 -1.43 -8.79 12.75
N HIS A 23 -2.46 -9.38 12.14
CA HIS A 23 -3.42 -8.64 11.32
C HIS A 23 -4.11 -7.48 12.07
N SER A 24 -4.33 -7.64 13.36
CA SER A 24 -4.86 -6.58 14.26
C SER A 24 -4.00 -5.32 14.23
N LYS A 25 -2.67 -5.46 14.25
CA LYS A 25 -1.70 -4.36 14.19
C LYS A 25 -1.71 -3.70 12.82
N ILE A 26 -1.80 -4.48 11.74
CA ILE A 26 -1.94 -3.96 10.37
C ILE A 26 -3.23 -3.12 10.24
N LYS A 27 -4.33 -3.62 10.77
CA LYS A 27 -5.61 -2.91 10.79
C LYS A 27 -5.51 -1.59 11.56
N LYS A 28 -4.86 -1.58 12.72
CA LYS A 28 -4.60 -0.38 13.52
C LYS A 28 -3.73 0.62 12.75
N ALA A 29 -2.66 0.16 12.10
CA ALA A 29 -1.79 1.00 11.30
C ALA A 29 -2.52 1.66 10.12
N LEU A 30 -3.42 0.95 9.44
CA LEU A 30 -4.24 1.52 8.36
C LEU A 30 -5.23 2.57 8.87
N LYS A 31 -5.84 2.37 10.06
CA LYS A 31 -6.68 3.38 10.70
C LYS A 31 -5.89 4.64 11.02
N GLU A 32 -4.71 4.47 11.60
CA GLU A 32 -3.82 5.59 11.92
C GLU A 32 -3.35 6.30 10.66
N TYR A 33 -3.02 5.56 9.60
CA TYR A 33 -2.67 6.14 8.30
C TYR A 33 -3.77 7.06 7.76
N ALA A 34 -5.03 6.60 7.74
CA ALA A 34 -6.17 7.43 7.32
C ALA A 34 -6.34 8.68 8.20
N SER A 35 -6.12 8.54 9.52
CA SER A 35 -6.16 9.65 10.48
C SER A 35 -5.06 10.67 10.22
N LEU A 36 -3.83 10.22 9.99
CA LEU A 36 -2.68 11.07 9.68
C LEU A 36 -2.85 11.83 8.35
N VAL A 37 -3.38 11.18 7.31
CA VAL A 37 -3.71 11.86 6.04
C VAL A 37 -4.74 12.96 6.29
N LYS A 38 -5.78 12.67 7.09
CA LYS A 38 -6.80 13.68 7.46
C LYS A 38 -6.19 14.85 8.22
N LYS A 39 -5.38 14.57 9.24
CA LYS A 39 -4.71 15.57 10.10
C LYS A 39 -3.78 16.48 9.28
N ASN A 40 -3.06 15.91 8.32
CA ASN A 40 -2.08 16.63 7.51
C ASN A 40 -2.66 17.17 6.18
N LYS A 41 -3.97 17.15 6.00
CA LYS A 41 -4.62 17.54 4.73
C LYS A 41 -4.15 18.90 4.20
N LEU A 42 -4.12 19.93 5.03
CA LEU A 42 -3.70 21.28 4.60
C LEU A 42 -2.23 21.31 4.20
N LYS A 43 -1.36 20.60 4.92
CA LYS A 43 0.05 20.46 4.60
C LYS A 43 0.25 19.75 3.25
N ILE A 44 -0.45 18.66 3.01
CA ILE A 44 -0.41 17.92 1.75
C ILE A 44 -0.84 18.81 0.58
N LEU A 45 -1.95 19.55 0.72
CA LEU A 45 -2.41 20.48 -0.32
C LEU A 45 -1.40 21.59 -0.60
N LYS A 46 -0.77 22.12 0.44
CA LYS A 46 0.27 23.17 0.32
C LYS A 46 1.49 22.64 -0.44
N GLU A 47 1.98 21.44 -0.12
CA GLU A 47 3.14 20.85 -0.83
C GLU A 47 2.75 20.48 -2.27
N ASN A 48 1.56 19.93 -2.50
CA ASN A 48 1.06 19.66 -3.86
C ASN A 48 0.99 20.93 -4.73
N SER A 49 0.61 22.07 -4.15
CA SER A 49 0.62 23.35 -4.87
C SER A 49 2.03 23.76 -5.34
N LYS A 50 3.07 23.44 -4.56
CA LYS A 50 4.46 23.69 -4.96
C LYS A 50 4.88 22.76 -6.09
N ASP A 51 4.46 21.49 -6.04
CA ASP A 51 4.77 20.49 -7.09
C ASP A 51 4.12 20.88 -8.42
N ILE A 52 2.88 21.34 -8.39
CA ILE A 52 2.15 21.84 -9.57
C ILE A 52 2.90 23.02 -10.20
N LYS A 53 3.39 23.99 -9.38
CA LYS A 53 4.16 25.14 -9.87
C LYS A 53 5.48 24.73 -10.52
N LYS A 54 6.11 23.64 -10.04
CA LYS A 54 7.38 23.12 -10.57
C LYS A 54 7.21 22.16 -11.75
N ALA A 55 5.98 21.73 -12.04
CA ALA A 55 5.71 20.74 -13.07
C ALA A 55 6.02 21.28 -14.47
N LYS A 56 7.02 20.68 -15.13
CA LYS A 56 7.45 21.06 -16.49
C LYS A 56 6.48 20.58 -17.59
N ARG A 57 5.76 19.48 -17.36
CA ARG A 57 4.87 18.85 -18.33
C ARG A 57 3.43 19.26 -18.09
N LYS A 58 2.94 20.28 -18.77
CA LYS A 58 1.57 20.80 -18.64
C LYS A 58 0.48 19.70 -18.79
N LYS A 59 0.67 18.74 -19.69
CA LYS A 59 -0.28 17.63 -19.92
C LYS A 59 -0.47 16.68 -18.74
N LEU A 60 0.43 16.69 -17.73
CA LEU A 60 0.36 15.84 -16.57
C LEU A 60 -0.16 16.56 -15.32
N ILE A 61 -0.37 17.86 -15.39
CA ILE A 61 -0.82 18.67 -14.25
C ILE A 61 -2.16 18.18 -13.74
N ASP A 62 -3.11 17.85 -14.60
CA ASP A 62 -4.44 17.34 -14.20
C ASP A 62 -4.36 16.07 -13.35
N ARG A 63 -3.37 15.24 -13.61
CA ARG A 63 -3.12 14.01 -12.84
C ARG A 63 -2.47 14.30 -11.49
N LEU A 64 -1.65 15.37 -11.42
CA LEU A 64 -0.93 15.77 -10.22
C LEU A 64 -1.81 16.51 -9.22
N ILE A 65 -2.82 17.26 -9.69
CA ILE A 65 -3.65 18.13 -8.85
C ILE A 65 -4.39 17.32 -7.77
N LEU A 66 -4.12 17.67 -6.52
CA LEU A 66 -4.93 17.32 -5.37
C LEU A 66 -5.84 18.50 -4.97
N ASN A 67 -7.05 18.16 -4.56
CA ASN A 67 -7.98 19.06 -3.90
C ASN A 67 -8.58 18.37 -2.67
N SER A 68 -9.40 19.11 -1.94
CA SER A 68 -10.05 18.58 -0.73
C SER A 68 -10.89 17.33 -0.98
N VAL A 69 -11.54 17.24 -2.14
CA VAL A 69 -12.38 16.09 -2.53
C VAL A 69 -11.49 14.86 -2.76
N LYS A 70 -10.43 15.01 -3.56
CA LYS A 70 -9.48 13.90 -3.84
C LYS A 70 -8.81 13.39 -2.56
N ILE A 71 -8.43 14.27 -1.62
CA ILE A 71 -7.88 13.81 -0.33
C ILE A 71 -8.91 13.05 0.49
N ASN A 72 -10.16 13.50 0.50
CA ASN A 72 -11.22 12.75 1.18
C ASN A 72 -11.47 11.40 0.53
N GLN A 73 -11.36 11.28 -0.80
CA GLN A 73 -11.40 10.00 -1.52
C GLN A 73 -10.26 9.08 -1.11
N ILE A 74 -9.02 9.59 -1.02
CA ILE A 74 -7.86 8.83 -0.51
C ILE A 74 -8.14 8.29 0.89
N ILE A 75 -8.63 9.13 1.81
CA ILE A 75 -8.98 8.72 3.16
C ILE A 75 -10.05 7.61 3.15
N SER A 76 -11.06 7.75 2.30
CA SER A 76 -12.13 6.76 2.16
C SER A 76 -11.61 5.43 1.59
N SER A 77 -10.70 5.49 0.60
CA SER A 77 -10.04 4.32 0.03
C SER A 77 -9.23 3.57 1.08
N ILE A 78 -8.39 4.25 1.85
CA ILE A 78 -7.61 3.63 2.94
C ILE A 78 -8.53 2.96 3.97
N LYS A 79 -9.64 3.61 4.34
CA LYS A 79 -10.63 3.05 5.27
C LYS A 79 -11.37 1.84 4.68
N ALA A 80 -11.62 1.81 3.38
CA ALA A 80 -12.21 0.67 2.70
C ALA A 80 -11.24 -0.52 2.71
N ILE A 81 -9.96 -0.28 2.39
CA ILE A 81 -8.90 -1.29 2.43
C ILE A 81 -8.73 -1.85 3.85
N GLU A 82 -8.81 -1.01 4.88
CA GLU A 82 -8.75 -1.46 6.28
C GLU A 82 -9.83 -2.50 6.58
N LYS A 83 -11.05 -2.33 6.05
CA LYS A 83 -12.20 -3.21 6.29
C LYS A 83 -12.12 -4.54 5.51
N PHE A 84 -11.28 -4.67 4.51
CA PHE A 84 -11.15 -5.92 3.76
C PHE A 84 -10.81 -7.08 4.70
N LYS A 85 -11.30 -8.27 4.37
CA LYS A 85 -10.87 -9.51 5.04
C LYS A 85 -9.36 -9.64 4.94
N ASN A 86 -8.76 -10.33 5.92
CA ASN A 86 -7.34 -10.64 5.83
C ASN A 86 -7.08 -11.53 4.61
N PRO A 87 -6.29 -11.09 3.62
CA PRO A 87 -6.03 -11.92 2.44
C PRO A 87 -4.97 -13.00 2.69
N ILE A 88 -4.28 -12.96 3.83
CA ILE A 88 -3.17 -13.86 4.15
C ILE A 88 -3.69 -15.05 4.94
N GLY A 89 -3.17 -16.25 4.63
CA GLY A 89 -3.53 -17.48 5.34
C GLY A 89 -4.91 -18.01 5.01
N GLN A 90 -5.57 -17.51 3.97
CA GLN A 90 -6.88 -18.03 3.54
C GLN A 90 -6.70 -19.32 2.75
N VAL A 91 -7.47 -20.33 3.11
CA VAL A 91 -7.52 -21.57 2.34
C VAL A 91 -8.40 -21.37 1.11
N LEU A 92 -7.75 -21.33 -0.05
CA LEU A 92 -8.40 -21.10 -1.34
C LEU A 92 -9.05 -22.37 -1.90
N SER A 93 -8.46 -23.53 -1.63
CA SER A 93 -8.99 -24.84 -2.00
C SER A 93 -8.44 -25.93 -1.10
N LYS A 94 -9.20 -27.01 -0.95
CA LYS A 94 -8.80 -28.20 -0.19
C LYS A 94 -9.15 -29.45 -1.01
N TRP A 95 -8.26 -30.45 -1.00
CA TRP A 95 -8.54 -31.75 -1.58
C TRP A 95 -7.79 -32.86 -0.84
N LYS A 96 -8.26 -34.09 -1.05
CA LYS A 96 -7.65 -35.28 -0.45
C LYS A 96 -7.21 -36.21 -1.58
N ARG A 97 -6.01 -36.74 -1.46
CA ARG A 97 -5.46 -37.75 -2.36
C ARG A 97 -5.92 -39.15 -1.96
N SER A 98 -5.78 -40.13 -2.86
CA SER A 98 -6.11 -41.54 -2.63
C SER A 98 -5.34 -42.15 -1.43
N ASN A 99 -4.11 -41.70 -1.20
CA ASN A 99 -3.29 -42.05 -0.03
C ASN A 99 -3.67 -41.33 1.27
N LYS A 100 -4.87 -40.71 1.33
CA LYS A 100 -5.42 -39.94 2.47
C LYS A 100 -4.69 -38.64 2.79
N LEU A 101 -3.68 -38.21 1.99
CA LEU A 101 -2.99 -36.93 2.17
C LEU A 101 -3.99 -35.77 1.95
N LYS A 102 -4.12 -34.90 2.94
CA LYS A 102 -4.90 -33.65 2.85
C LYS A 102 -4.00 -32.53 2.33
N ILE A 103 -4.42 -31.86 1.28
CA ILE A 103 -3.71 -30.76 0.68
C ILE A 103 -4.57 -29.51 0.75
N GLU A 104 -3.97 -28.38 1.15
CA GLU A 104 -4.62 -27.06 1.19
C GLU A 104 -3.80 -26.07 0.37
N LYS A 105 -4.45 -25.32 -0.50
CA LYS A 105 -3.88 -24.16 -1.18
C LYS A 105 -4.15 -22.93 -0.34
N VAL A 106 -3.11 -22.35 0.20
CA VAL A 106 -3.20 -21.21 1.13
C VAL A 106 -2.60 -19.96 0.48
N SER A 107 -3.26 -18.80 0.68
CA SER A 107 -2.75 -17.51 0.20
C SER A 107 -1.60 -17.02 1.07
N ILE A 108 -0.54 -16.54 0.43
CA ILE A 108 0.64 -15.96 1.07
C ILE A 108 0.98 -14.60 0.46
N PRO A 109 1.71 -13.72 1.15
CA PRO A 109 2.24 -12.49 0.56
C PRO A 109 3.19 -12.79 -0.62
N ILE A 110 3.25 -11.88 -1.57
CA ILE A 110 4.16 -11.96 -2.73
C ILE A 110 5.61 -11.68 -2.29
N GLY A 111 5.79 -10.68 -1.41
CA GLY A 111 7.10 -10.25 -0.93
C GLY A 111 7.32 -8.75 -1.04
N VAL A 112 8.34 -8.35 -1.80
CA VAL A 112 8.62 -6.96 -2.13
C VAL A 112 7.99 -6.62 -3.47
N ILE A 113 7.15 -5.60 -3.51
CA ILE A 113 6.48 -5.12 -4.72
C ILE A 113 7.08 -3.76 -5.10
N CYS A 114 7.57 -3.62 -6.32
CA CYS A 114 7.97 -2.33 -6.86
C CYS A 114 6.88 -1.82 -7.81
N VAL A 115 6.41 -0.59 -7.57
CA VAL A 115 5.35 0.03 -8.38
C VAL A 115 5.88 1.29 -9.04
N ILE A 116 5.86 1.27 -10.38
CA ILE A 116 6.24 2.41 -11.21
C ILE A 116 4.97 3.10 -11.68
N TYR A 117 4.83 4.37 -11.35
CA TYR A 117 3.66 5.16 -11.73
C TYR A 117 4.04 6.61 -12.01
N GLU A 118 3.16 7.36 -12.65
CA GLU A 118 3.42 8.74 -13.08
C GLU A 118 2.39 9.69 -12.47
N SER A 119 2.89 10.69 -11.72
CA SER A 119 2.18 11.93 -11.32
C SER A 119 0.78 11.76 -10.71
N ARG A 120 0.52 10.64 -10.02
CA ARG A 120 -0.77 10.38 -9.37
C ARG A 120 -0.62 10.25 -7.86
N PRO A 121 -0.84 11.30 -7.07
CA PRO A 121 -0.62 11.27 -5.63
C PRO A 121 -1.47 10.24 -4.88
N ASN A 122 -2.67 9.93 -5.37
CA ASN A 122 -3.54 8.91 -4.78
C ASN A 122 -2.92 7.50 -4.90
N VAL A 123 -2.18 7.21 -5.98
CA VAL A 123 -1.55 5.89 -6.19
C VAL A 123 -0.57 5.57 -5.07
N THR A 124 0.22 6.56 -4.63
CA THR A 124 1.13 6.40 -3.47
C THR A 124 0.38 5.87 -2.25
N ALA A 125 -0.76 6.48 -1.94
CA ALA A 125 -1.53 6.15 -0.75
C ALA A 125 -2.25 4.80 -0.88
N ASP A 126 -2.87 4.55 -2.02
CA ASP A 126 -3.64 3.32 -2.26
C ASP A 126 -2.72 2.09 -2.31
N VAL A 127 -1.60 2.20 -3.03
CA VAL A 127 -0.64 1.10 -3.14
C VAL A 127 0.03 0.79 -1.81
N ALA A 128 0.42 1.81 -1.04
CA ALA A 128 0.97 1.61 0.30
C ALA A 128 -0.02 0.89 1.22
N ALA A 129 -1.30 1.29 1.19
CA ALA A 129 -2.34 0.66 2.00
C ALA A 129 -2.62 -0.80 1.56
N LEU A 130 -2.70 -1.07 0.26
CA LEU A 130 -2.95 -2.40 -0.30
C LEU A 130 -1.78 -3.36 -0.01
N CYS A 131 -0.53 -2.91 -0.20
CA CYS A 131 0.65 -3.71 0.10
C CYS A 131 0.71 -4.05 1.59
N LEU A 132 0.53 -3.06 2.47
CA LEU A 132 0.50 -3.29 3.91
C LEU A 132 -0.62 -4.28 4.30
N LYS A 133 -1.82 -4.12 3.74
CA LYS A 133 -2.97 -5.00 4.00
C LYS A 133 -2.71 -6.45 3.60
N SER A 134 -1.99 -6.65 2.50
CA SER A 134 -1.65 -7.96 1.95
C SER A 134 -0.29 -8.51 2.42
N GLY A 135 0.32 -7.87 3.44
CA GLY A 135 1.57 -8.34 4.06
C GLY A 135 2.80 -8.20 3.16
N ASN A 136 2.74 -7.31 2.17
CA ASN A 136 3.85 -7.04 1.27
C ASN A 136 4.56 -5.75 1.66
N SER A 137 5.88 -5.71 1.50
CA SER A 137 6.59 -4.43 1.47
C SER A 137 6.52 -3.81 0.08
N VAL A 138 6.69 -2.49 -0.02
CA VAL A 138 6.56 -1.78 -1.29
C VAL A 138 7.67 -0.77 -1.50
N ILE A 139 8.15 -0.68 -2.75
CA ILE A 139 9.02 0.37 -3.25
C ILE A 139 8.18 1.23 -4.21
N LEU A 140 8.11 2.52 -3.93
CA LEU A 140 7.33 3.51 -4.68
C LEU A 140 8.24 4.54 -5.32
#